data_36cd4d0109fa65f247b02304f25659f3
#
_entry.id   36cd4d0109fa65f247b02304f25659f3
#
_cell.length_a   1.000
_cell.length_b   1.000
_cell.length_c   1.000
_cell.angle_alpha   90.00
_cell.angle_beta   90.00
_cell.angle_gamma   90.00
#
_symmetry.space_group_name_H-M   'P 1'
#
loop_
_entity.id
_entity.type
_entity.pdbx_description
1 polymer ?
#
loop_
_entity_poly.entity_id
_entity_poly.type
_entity_poly.pdbx_seq_one_letter_code
_entity_poly.pdbx_strand_id
1 'polypeptide(L)'
;SGSAIRESGTLEKNTYYYAEKMNDGQIIRVAKEAGNLWQFGAQIFPIFLVVFILAIGVSLVVAKLLAKSLIKPIELMAQHLEDDKATETYEEIQPFMDKIHNQHKALKKSSKMRQEFTANVSHELKTPLASISGYAELIETGMAKEGDIQHFASEIHKSANRLLSLINDIIELSQLDVMDHQLSTTNVSLNEEVVSCVDMLQMNAEKHNITIATDIIEKDCIIKANQEMIQEVIYNLCDNAIRYNKPEGHVWASVFKKDDNIILQVKDDGIGIPEDDLNRIFERFYR
;
A
#
# COMPACT_ATOMS: atom_id res chain seq x y z
N SER A 1 -38.14 -73.28 -38.76
CA SER A 1 -38.24 -71.86 -38.53
C SER A 1 -37.07 -71.14 -39.21
N GLY A 2 -37.35 -70.13 -39.99
CA GLY A 2 -36.35 -69.33 -40.68
C GLY A 2 -36.74 -67.85 -40.66
N SER A 3 -35.80 -66.94 -40.33
CA SER A 3 -35.98 -65.51 -40.48
C SER A 3 -35.22 -65.05 -41.73
N ALA A 4 -35.79 -64.18 -42.51
CA ALA A 4 -35.11 -63.54 -43.63
C ALA A 4 -35.45 -62.04 -43.68
N ILE A 5 -34.48 -61.24 -43.97
CA ILE A 5 -34.67 -59.86 -44.29
C ILE A 5 -34.69 -59.67 -45.78
N ARG A 6 -35.70 -59.02 -46.29
CA ARG A 6 -35.83 -58.82 -47.76
C ARG A 6 -36.26 -57.34 -47.97
N GLU A 7 -35.59 -56.68 -48.86
CA GLU A 7 -35.99 -55.37 -49.32
C GLU A 7 -37.20 -55.52 -50.30
N SER A 8 -38.26 -54.79 -50.00
CA SER A 8 -39.41 -54.73 -50.85
C SER A 8 -39.17 -53.78 -52.01
N GLY A 9 -39.05 -54.32 -53.24
CA GLY A 9 -38.79 -53.49 -54.44
C GLY A 9 -39.93 -52.50 -54.81
N THR A 10 -41.07 -52.58 -54.11
CA THR A 10 -42.22 -51.67 -54.36
C THR A 10 -42.39 -50.58 -53.37
N LEU A 11 -41.74 -50.65 -52.22
CA LEU A 11 -41.99 -49.70 -51.10
C LEU A 11 -40.69 -49.06 -50.51
N GLU A 12 -39.51 -49.38 -51.07
CA GLU A 12 -38.21 -48.92 -50.57
C GLU A 12 -38.05 -49.03 -49.01
N LYS A 13 -38.73 -50.04 -48.43
CA LYS A 13 -38.72 -50.27 -46.98
C LYS A 13 -38.19 -51.63 -46.64
N ASN A 14 -37.29 -51.73 -45.71
CA ASN A 14 -36.84 -53.01 -45.19
C ASN A 14 -37.95 -53.68 -44.38
N THR A 15 -38.46 -54.83 -44.84
CA THR A 15 -39.47 -55.56 -44.14
C THR A 15 -38.88 -56.85 -43.56
N TYR A 16 -39.01 -57.03 -42.26
CA TYR A 16 -38.62 -58.24 -41.56
C TYR A 16 -39.74 -59.29 -41.68
N TYR A 17 -39.38 -60.42 -42.16
CA TYR A 17 -40.32 -61.59 -42.31
C TYR A 17 -39.92 -62.67 -41.33
N TYR A 18 -40.88 -63.15 -40.57
CA TYR A 18 -40.77 -64.38 -39.79
C TYR A 18 -41.79 -65.39 -40.31
N ALA A 19 -41.31 -66.58 -40.62
CA ALA A 19 -42.17 -67.66 -41.13
C ALA A 19 -41.99 -68.89 -40.26
N GLU A 20 -43.10 -69.45 -39.79
CA GLU A 20 -43.12 -70.65 -38.98
C GLU A 20 -44.14 -71.67 -39.60
N LYS A 21 -43.71 -72.96 -39.73
CA LYS A 21 -44.54 -74.03 -40.25
C LYS A 21 -45.27 -74.67 -39.07
N MET A 22 -46.59 -74.66 -39.10
CA MET A 22 -47.45 -75.30 -38.11
C MET A 22 -47.52 -76.81 -38.33
N ASN A 23 -47.94 -77.56 -37.30
CA ASN A 23 -48.07 -79.06 -37.35
C ASN A 23 -49.11 -79.56 -38.34
N ASP A 24 -50.02 -78.74 -38.82
CA ASP A 24 -51.02 -79.02 -39.83
C ASP A 24 -50.55 -78.80 -41.27
N GLY A 25 -49.24 -78.42 -41.43
CA GLY A 25 -48.63 -78.17 -42.75
C GLY A 25 -48.76 -76.71 -43.24
N GLN A 26 -49.49 -75.87 -42.56
CA GLN A 26 -49.65 -74.47 -42.92
C GLN A 26 -48.40 -73.65 -42.50
N ILE A 27 -48.10 -72.61 -43.30
CA ILE A 27 -46.98 -71.67 -43.01
C ILE A 27 -47.55 -70.27 -42.60
N ILE A 28 -47.39 -69.90 -41.39
CA ILE A 28 -47.71 -68.53 -40.94
C ILE A 28 -46.52 -67.66 -41.23
N ARG A 29 -46.75 -66.52 -41.88
CA ARG A 29 -45.74 -65.49 -42.19
C ARG A 29 -46.18 -64.18 -41.59
N VAL A 30 -45.34 -63.63 -40.69
CA VAL A 30 -45.52 -62.33 -40.10
C VAL A 30 -44.52 -61.41 -40.73
N ALA A 31 -44.97 -60.22 -41.20
CA ALA A 31 -44.13 -59.16 -41.74
C ALA A 31 -44.21 -57.91 -40.85
N LYS A 32 -43.05 -57.40 -40.47
CA LYS A 32 -42.98 -56.20 -39.73
C LYS A 32 -42.11 -55.16 -40.49
N GLU A 33 -42.66 -54.02 -40.82
CA GLU A 33 -41.92 -52.94 -41.45
C GLU A 33 -40.91 -52.36 -40.44
N ALA A 34 -39.64 -52.28 -40.83
CA ALA A 34 -38.65 -51.55 -40.09
C ALA A 34 -38.78 -50.08 -40.46
N GLY A 35 -39.11 -49.24 -39.51
CA GLY A 35 -39.06 -47.79 -39.69
C GLY A 35 -37.66 -47.37 -40.09
N ASN A 36 -37.54 -46.59 -41.13
CA ASN A 36 -36.24 -46.14 -41.64
C ASN A 36 -35.71 -45.02 -40.65
N LEU A 37 -34.77 -45.39 -39.78
CA LEU A 37 -34.15 -44.50 -38.82
C LEU A 37 -33.62 -43.19 -39.46
N TRP A 38 -33.21 -43.28 -40.74
CA TRP A 38 -32.81 -42.13 -41.54
C TRP A 38 -33.96 -41.18 -41.85
N GLN A 39 -35.19 -41.66 -42.08
CA GLN A 39 -36.32 -40.77 -42.30
C GLN A 39 -36.73 -40.03 -41.04
N PHE A 40 -36.66 -40.68 -39.88
CA PHE A 40 -36.86 -40.00 -38.59
C PHE A 40 -35.77 -38.96 -38.33
N GLY A 41 -34.51 -39.31 -38.60
CA GLY A 41 -33.38 -38.37 -38.49
C GLY A 41 -33.56 -37.15 -39.40
N ALA A 42 -33.93 -37.35 -40.65
CA ALA A 42 -34.15 -36.27 -41.62
C ALA A 42 -35.31 -35.35 -41.27
N GLN A 43 -36.35 -35.83 -40.59
CA GLN A 43 -37.46 -35.00 -40.11
C GLN A 43 -37.13 -34.18 -38.86
N ILE A 44 -36.28 -34.72 -37.97
CA ILE A 44 -35.94 -34.09 -36.72
C ILE A 44 -34.76 -33.13 -36.88
N PHE A 45 -33.83 -33.42 -37.80
CA PHE A 45 -32.63 -32.61 -38.03
C PHE A 45 -32.88 -31.10 -38.27
N PRO A 46 -33.83 -30.69 -39.12
CA PRO A 46 -34.12 -29.27 -39.33
C PRO A 46 -34.63 -28.58 -38.06
N ILE A 47 -35.38 -29.29 -37.23
CA ILE A 47 -35.86 -28.76 -35.95
C ILE A 47 -34.69 -28.51 -35.00
N PHE A 48 -33.77 -29.49 -34.89
CA PHE A 48 -32.56 -29.35 -34.12
C PHE A 48 -31.69 -28.19 -34.62
N LEU A 49 -31.56 -28.02 -35.93
CA LEU A 49 -30.80 -26.94 -36.54
C LEU A 49 -31.38 -25.56 -36.19
N VAL A 50 -32.68 -25.40 -36.26
CA VAL A 50 -33.35 -24.14 -35.89
C VAL A 50 -33.18 -23.85 -34.40
N VAL A 51 -33.38 -24.82 -33.52
CA VAL A 51 -33.18 -24.66 -32.06
C VAL A 51 -31.74 -24.30 -31.76
N PHE A 52 -30.76 -24.93 -32.42
CA PHE A 52 -29.34 -24.66 -32.24
C PHE A 52 -28.97 -23.23 -32.67
N ILE A 53 -29.46 -22.77 -33.82
CA ILE A 53 -29.25 -21.39 -34.30
C ILE A 53 -29.88 -20.39 -33.33
N LEU A 54 -31.10 -20.65 -32.84
CA LEU A 54 -31.73 -19.80 -31.84
C LEU A 54 -30.94 -19.76 -30.54
N ALA A 55 -30.43 -20.88 -30.04
CA ALA A 55 -29.62 -20.94 -28.83
C ALA A 55 -28.32 -20.15 -28.98
N ILE A 56 -27.63 -20.21 -30.13
CA ILE A 56 -26.48 -19.39 -30.44
C ILE A 56 -26.86 -17.92 -30.45
N GLY A 57 -27.97 -17.55 -31.11
CA GLY A 57 -28.44 -16.16 -31.15
C GLY A 57 -28.71 -15.61 -29.76
N VAL A 58 -29.40 -16.35 -28.91
CA VAL A 58 -29.67 -15.97 -27.51
C VAL A 58 -28.37 -15.86 -26.72
N SER A 59 -27.46 -16.84 -26.88
CA SER A 59 -26.17 -16.79 -26.18
C SER A 59 -25.32 -15.55 -26.54
N LEU A 60 -25.29 -15.19 -27.83
CA LEU A 60 -24.58 -13.97 -28.29
C LEU A 60 -25.20 -12.69 -27.75
N VAL A 61 -26.53 -12.63 -27.69
CA VAL A 61 -27.23 -11.45 -27.10
C VAL A 61 -26.92 -11.34 -25.62
N VAL A 62 -27.03 -12.46 -24.87
CA VAL A 62 -26.72 -12.49 -23.43
C VAL A 62 -25.26 -12.11 -23.18
N ALA A 63 -24.32 -12.70 -23.94
CA ALA A 63 -22.91 -12.36 -23.83
C ALA A 63 -22.64 -10.86 -24.09
N LYS A 64 -23.29 -10.27 -25.07
CA LYS A 64 -23.16 -8.85 -25.40
C LYS A 64 -23.76 -7.94 -24.33
N LEU A 65 -24.88 -8.32 -23.73
CA LEU A 65 -25.51 -7.62 -22.62
C LEU A 65 -24.64 -7.66 -21.35
N LEU A 66 -24.11 -8.87 -21.02
CA LEU A 66 -23.20 -9.04 -19.88
C LEU A 66 -21.89 -8.28 -20.08
N ALA A 67 -21.29 -8.34 -21.26
CA ALA A 67 -20.08 -7.58 -21.57
C ALA A 67 -20.31 -6.07 -21.41
N LYS A 68 -21.43 -5.54 -21.91
CA LYS A 68 -21.76 -4.13 -21.78
C LYS A 68 -22.07 -3.72 -20.33
N SER A 69 -22.74 -4.60 -19.58
CA SER A 69 -23.14 -4.34 -18.18
C SER A 69 -21.96 -4.44 -17.20
N LEU A 70 -20.99 -5.33 -17.42
CA LEU A 70 -19.87 -5.57 -16.50
C LEU A 70 -18.59 -4.85 -16.92
N ILE A 71 -18.24 -4.86 -18.21
CA ILE A 71 -16.96 -4.33 -18.68
C ILE A 71 -16.97 -2.81 -18.79
N LYS A 72 -18.06 -2.22 -19.32
CA LYS A 72 -18.12 -0.78 -19.55
C LYS A 72 -18.03 0.06 -18.27
N PRO A 73 -18.66 -0.30 -17.15
CA PRO A 73 -18.46 0.39 -15.87
C PRO A 73 -17.01 0.31 -15.36
N ILE A 74 -16.37 -0.86 -15.51
CA ILE A 74 -14.97 -1.06 -15.08
C ILE A 74 -14.01 -0.19 -15.93
N GLU A 75 -14.24 -0.10 -17.23
CA GLU A 75 -13.42 0.74 -18.13
C GLU A 75 -13.58 2.23 -17.83
N LEU A 76 -14.80 2.70 -17.59
CA LEU A 76 -15.07 4.08 -17.18
C LEU A 76 -14.41 4.41 -15.84
N MET A 77 -14.42 3.48 -14.89
CA MET A 77 -13.77 3.64 -13.59
C MET A 77 -12.25 3.68 -13.70
N ALA A 78 -11.65 2.87 -14.57
CA ALA A 78 -10.21 2.89 -14.81
C ALA A 78 -9.75 4.24 -15.41
N GLN A 79 -10.60 4.90 -16.18
CA GLN A 79 -10.32 6.23 -16.75
C GLN A 79 -10.52 7.37 -15.72
N HIS A 80 -11.42 7.19 -14.73
CA HIS A 80 -11.74 8.21 -13.72
C HIS A 80 -11.13 7.95 -12.34
N LEU A 81 -10.14 7.03 -12.23
CA LEU A 81 -9.40 6.79 -10.99
C LEU A 81 -8.69 8.05 -10.45
N GLU A 82 -8.48 9.06 -11.29
CA GLU A 82 -7.89 10.35 -10.91
C GLU A 82 -8.93 11.39 -10.47
N ASP A 83 -10.19 11.24 -10.86
CA ASP A 83 -11.26 12.15 -10.48
C ASP A 83 -12.01 11.60 -9.24
N ASP A 84 -12.03 12.38 -8.17
CA ASP A 84 -12.68 12.09 -6.87
C ASP A 84 -14.23 12.03 -6.96
N LYS A 85 -14.78 11.88 -8.17
CA LYS A 85 -16.22 11.80 -8.42
C LYS A 85 -16.68 10.35 -8.32
N ALA A 86 -17.39 10.05 -7.24
CA ALA A 86 -18.12 8.81 -7.06
C ALA A 86 -19.04 8.56 -8.27
N THR A 87 -18.64 7.62 -9.13
CA THR A 87 -19.49 7.13 -10.22
C THR A 87 -20.42 6.09 -9.59
N GLU A 88 -21.72 6.17 -9.88
CA GLU A 88 -22.72 5.18 -9.45
C GLU A 88 -22.26 3.78 -9.87
N THR A 89 -21.87 2.97 -8.91
CA THR A 89 -21.31 1.63 -9.10
C THR A 89 -22.29 0.60 -8.55
N TYR A 90 -22.29 -0.59 -9.11
CA TYR A 90 -23.02 -1.73 -8.57
C TYR A 90 -22.56 -2.04 -7.14
N GLU A 91 -23.51 -2.24 -6.25
CA GLU A 91 -23.30 -2.45 -4.80
C GLU A 91 -22.34 -3.61 -4.51
N GLU A 92 -22.33 -4.64 -5.36
CA GLU A 92 -21.45 -5.80 -5.24
C GLU A 92 -19.97 -5.50 -5.56
N ILE A 93 -19.69 -4.49 -6.38
CA ILE A 93 -18.31 -4.14 -6.80
C ILE A 93 -17.75 -3.01 -5.91
N GLN A 94 -18.61 -2.29 -5.20
CA GLN A 94 -18.23 -1.14 -4.36
C GLN A 94 -17.10 -1.45 -3.38
N PRO A 95 -17.11 -2.55 -2.59
CA PRO A 95 -16.03 -2.83 -1.64
C PRO A 95 -14.66 -3.04 -2.31
N PHE A 96 -14.66 -3.59 -3.53
CA PHE A 96 -13.45 -3.78 -4.31
C PHE A 96 -12.91 -2.46 -4.85
N MET A 97 -13.81 -1.59 -5.32
CA MET A 97 -13.47 -0.26 -5.80
C MET A 97 -12.92 0.63 -4.68
N ASP A 98 -13.54 0.62 -3.51
CA ASP A 98 -13.06 1.35 -2.33
C ASP A 98 -11.64 0.90 -1.96
N LYS A 99 -11.35 -0.40 -2.06
CA LYS A 99 -10.02 -0.94 -1.80
C LYS A 99 -9.00 -0.45 -2.84
N ILE A 100 -9.35 -0.46 -4.13
CA ILE A 100 -8.47 0.05 -5.21
C ILE A 100 -8.23 1.55 -5.04
N HIS A 101 -9.29 2.32 -4.79
CA HIS A 101 -9.19 3.77 -4.58
C HIS A 101 -8.28 4.09 -3.38
N ASN A 102 -8.47 3.40 -2.26
CA ASN A 102 -7.65 3.57 -1.08
C ASN A 102 -6.18 3.19 -1.35
N GLN A 103 -5.93 2.11 -2.09
CA GLN A 103 -4.57 1.72 -2.49
C GLN A 103 -3.94 2.76 -3.43
N HIS A 104 -4.68 3.26 -4.42
CA HIS A 104 -4.20 4.29 -5.33
C HIS A 104 -3.89 5.60 -4.59
N LYS A 105 -4.76 6.01 -3.66
CA LYS A 105 -4.55 7.19 -2.80
C LYS A 105 -3.32 7.02 -1.90
N ALA A 106 -3.12 5.83 -1.34
CA ALA A 106 -1.94 5.50 -0.54
C ALA A 106 -0.65 5.53 -1.38
N LEU A 107 -0.67 4.96 -2.60
CA LEU A 107 0.44 4.99 -3.54
C LEU A 107 0.79 6.42 -3.97
N LYS A 108 -0.21 7.24 -4.31
CA LYS A 108 -0.02 8.64 -4.69
C LYS A 108 0.56 9.46 -3.54
N LYS A 109 0.05 9.24 -2.32
CA LYS A 109 0.61 9.85 -1.10
C LYS A 109 2.06 9.42 -0.86
N SER A 110 2.37 8.13 -0.98
CA SER A 110 3.73 7.61 -0.83
C SER A 110 4.68 8.18 -1.89
N SER A 111 4.25 8.24 -3.16
CA SER A 111 5.03 8.82 -4.25
C SER A 111 5.32 10.31 -4.02
N LYS A 112 4.31 11.07 -3.58
CA LYS A 112 4.46 12.50 -3.24
C LYS A 112 5.44 12.68 -2.08
N MET A 113 5.28 11.91 -1.00
CA MET A 113 6.21 11.97 0.14
C MET A 113 7.65 11.65 -0.27
N ARG A 114 7.85 10.65 -1.17
CA ARG A 114 9.18 10.32 -1.69
C ARG A 114 9.77 11.45 -2.54
N GLN A 115 8.96 12.13 -3.34
CA GLN A 115 9.39 13.27 -4.14
C GLN A 115 9.77 14.46 -3.26
N GLU A 116 8.96 14.81 -2.27
CA GLU A 116 9.21 15.85 -1.29
C GLU A 116 10.47 15.54 -0.46
N PHE A 117 10.62 14.29 0.00
CA PHE A 117 11.83 13.83 0.67
C PHE A 117 13.08 14.07 -0.18
N THR A 118 13.08 13.63 -1.45
CA THR A 118 14.24 13.80 -2.35
C THR A 118 14.57 15.28 -2.57
N ALA A 119 13.54 16.11 -2.75
CA ALA A 119 13.72 17.55 -2.92
C ALA A 119 14.29 18.20 -1.67
N ASN A 120 13.74 17.91 -0.49
CA ASN A 120 14.18 18.46 0.80
C ASN A 120 15.62 18.04 1.12
N VAL A 121 15.95 16.75 0.97
CA VAL A 121 17.32 16.23 1.15
C VAL A 121 18.29 16.96 0.22
N SER A 122 17.95 17.11 -1.06
CA SER A 122 18.82 17.80 -2.02
C SER A 122 19.07 19.26 -1.63
N HIS A 123 18.05 19.94 -1.09
CA HIS A 123 18.17 21.31 -0.64
C HIS A 123 19.01 21.44 0.62
N GLU A 124 18.78 20.57 1.62
CA GLU A 124 19.51 20.55 2.88
C GLU A 124 20.99 20.15 2.70
N LEU A 125 21.32 19.30 1.72
CA LEU A 125 22.70 18.97 1.37
C LEU A 125 23.41 20.11 0.60
N LYS A 126 22.70 20.81 -0.29
CA LYS A 126 23.27 21.85 -1.14
C LYS A 126 23.74 23.05 -0.33
N THR A 127 23.01 23.45 0.70
CA THR A 127 23.33 24.63 1.52
C THR A 127 24.68 24.52 2.23
N PRO A 128 24.98 23.49 3.06
CA PRO A 128 26.28 23.35 3.70
C PRO A 128 27.40 23.11 2.69
N LEU A 129 27.13 22.39 1.58
CA LEU A 129 28.13 22.17 0.55
C LEU A 129 28.52 23.47 -0.16
N ALA A 130 27.56 24.35 -0.44
CA ALA A 130 27.85 25.67 -1.03
C ALA A 130 28.66 26.55 -0.05
N SER A 131 28.37 26.47 1.25
CA SER A 131 29.16 27.21 2.28
C SER A 131 30.58 26.68 2.34
N ILE A 132 30.80 25.37 2.35
CA ILE A 132 32.14 24.76 2.34
C ILE A 132 32.90 25.22 1.09
N SER A 133 32.28 25.09 -0.09
CA SER A 133 32.91 25.46 -1.37
C SER A 133 33.25 26.98 -1.42
N GLY A 134 32.32 27.81 -1.01
CA GLY A 134 32.52 29.29 -1.03
C GLY A 134 33.63 29.73 -0.10
N TYR A 135 33.66 29.27 1.15
CA TYR A 135 34.75 29.64 2.07
C TYR A 135 36.11 29.06 1.67
N ALA A 136 36.12 27.83 1.12
CA ALA A 136 37.34 27.23 0.57
C ALA A 136 37.89 28.02 -0.62
N GLU A 137 37.05 28.47 -1.54
CA GLU A 137 37.41 29.30 -2.69
C GLU A 137 37.97 30.67 -2.27
N LEU A 138 37.39 31.30 -1.25
CA LEU A 138 37.91 32.57 -0.69
C LEU A 138 39.30 32.39 -0.11
N ILE A 139 39.59 31.28 0.53
CA ILE A 139 40.93 30.97 1.05
C ILE A 139 41.90 30.68 -0.09
N GLU A 140 41.50 29.84 -1.06
CA GLU A 140 42.33 29.41 -2.19
C GLU A 140 42.74 30.57 -3.10
N THR A 141 41.81 31.51 -3.37
CA THR A 141 42.06 32.67 -4.23
C THR A 141 42.83 33.81 -3.54
N GLY A 142 43.12 33.65 -2.25
CA GLY A 142 43.81 34.69 -1.48
C GLY A 142 42.94 35.95 -1.16
N MET A 143 41.62 35.83 -1.34
CA MET A 143 40.68 36.89 -0.98
C MET A 143 40.42 36.98 0.54
N ALA A 144 40.77 35.93 1.29
CA ALA A 144 40.70 35.89 2.72
C ALA A 144 41.85 36.72 3.33
N LYS A 145 41.56 37.67 4.23
CA LYS A 145 42.57 38.34 5.04
C LYS A 145 43.12 37.40 6.09
N GLU A 146 44.34 37.64 6.57
CA GLU A 146 44.98 36.79 7.61
C GLU A 146 44.08 36.50 8.83
N GLY A 147 43.25 37.48 9.27
CA GLY A 147 42.32 37.32 10.38
C GLY A 147 41.05 36.53 10.04
N ASP A 148 40.70 36.37 8.76
CA ASP A 148 39.46 35.70 8.32
C ASP A 148 39.64 34.21 8.11
N ILE A 149 40.87 33.72 7.90
CA ILE A 149 41.17 32.32 7.60
C ILE A 149 40.66 31.37 8.70
N GLN A 150 40.87 31.74 9.96
CA GLN A 150 40.43 30.94 11.10
C GLN A 150 38.88 30.90 11.18
N HIS A 151 38.23 32.01 10.90
CA HIS A 151 36.76 32.10 10.85
C HIS A 151 36.23 31.21 9.69
N PHE A 152 36.78 31.31 8.47
CA PHE A 152 36.36 30.53 7.34
C PHE A 152 36.59 29.04 7.56
N ALA A 153 37.74 28.64 8.15
CA ALA A 153 38.02 27.27 8.53
C ALA A 153 36.97 26.74 9.55
N SER A 154 36.58 27.57 10.51
CA SER A 154 35.52 27.24 11.48
C SER A 154 34.16 27.03 10.82
N GLU A 155 33.79 27.90 9.88
CA GLU A 155 32.52 27.78 9.15
C GLU A 155 32.49 26.56 8.20
N ILE A 156 33.63 26.23 7.56
CA ILE A 156 33.79 24.99 6.80
C ILE A 156 33.58 23.79 7.71
N HIS A 157 34.23 23.78 8.90
CA HIS A 157 34.12 22.67 9.85
C HIS A 157 32.68 22.50 10.37
N LYS A 158 31.98 23.56 10.71
CA LYS A 158 30.55 23.53 11.11
C LYS A 158 29.68 22.99 10.02
N SER A 159 29.87 23.42 8.75
CA SER A 159 29.11 22.98 7.60
C SER A 159 29.36 21.52 7.28
N ALA A 160 30.61 21.04 7.42
CA ALA A 160 30.97 19.65 7.24
C ALA A 160 30.32 18.75 8.31
N ASN A 161 30.33 19.16 9.58
CA ASN A 161 29.69 18.42 10.66
C ASN A 161 28.16 18.35 10.46
N ARG A 162 27.54 19.46 10.01
CA ARG A 162 26.12 19.47 9.66
C ARG A 162 25.81 18.49 8.53
N LEU A 163 26.66 18.43 7.50
CA LEU A 163 26.52 17.51 6.38
C LEU A 163 26.61 16.05 6.82
N LEU A 164 27.59 15.74 7.70
CA LEU A 164 27.74 14.39 8.28
C LEU A 164 26.52 13.97 9.09
N SER A 165 25.98 14.89 9.92
CA SER A 165 24.73 14.61 10.66
C SER A 165 23.58 14.30 9.72
N LEU A 166 23.36 15.09 8.66
CA LEU A 166 22.31 14.85 7.67
C LEU A 166 22.46 13.48 6.95
N ILE A 167 23.69 13.10 6.63
CA ILE A 167 23.96 11.80 6.00
C ILE A 167 23.61 10.67 6.97
N ASN A 168 23.97 10.77 8.24
CA ASN A 168 23.64 9.77 9.25
C ASN A 168 22.12 9.65 9.44
N ASP A 169 21.41 10.79 9.53
CA ASP A 169 19.94 10.82 9.62
C ASP A 169 19.27 10.10 8.42
N ILE A 170 19.82 10.27 7.19
CA ILE A 170 19.33 9.60 5.99
C ILE A 170 19.59 8.09 6.03
N ILE A 171 20.77 7.66 6.48
CA ILE A 171 21.12 6.25 6.59
C ILE A 171 20.22 5.56 7.61
N GLU A 172 20.03 6.16 8.78
CA GLU A 172 19.17 5.65 9.85
C GLU A 172 17.72 5.52 9.37
N LEU A 173 17.20 6.54 8.69
CA LEU A 173 15.87 6.52 8.10
C LEU A 173 15.71 5.39 7.05
N SER A 174 16.75 5.15 6.24
CA SER A 174 16.77 4.06 5.25
C SER A 174 16.78 2.68 5.91
N GLN A 175 17.44 2.54 7.05
CA GLN A 175 17.47 1.29 7.81
C GLN A 175 16.11 0.99 8.46
N LEU A 176 15.44 2.01 8.99
CA LEU A 176 14.10 1.88 9.56
C LEU A 176 13.07 1.40 8.52
N ASP A 177 13.15 1.89 7.28
CA ASP A 177 12.26 1.46 6.18
C ASP A 177 12.44 -0.05 5.83
N VAL A 178 13.60 -0.65 6.12
CA VAL A 178 13.89 -2.08 5.83
C VAL A 178 13.60 -2.98 7.03
N MET A 179 13.69 -2.45 8.25
CA MET A 179 13.62 -3.23 9.51
C MET A 179 12.20 -3.59 9.96
N ASP A 180 11.15 -3.23 9.24
CA ASP A 180 9.74 -3.34 9.64
C ASP A 180 9.26 -4.76 10.07
N HIS A 181 10.11 -5.80 9.93
CA HIS A 181 9.73 -7.19 10.22
C HIS A 181 10.58 -7.95 11.25
N GLN A 182 11.61 -7.35 11.87
CA GLN A 182 12.51 -8.10 12.77
C GLN A 182 12.86 -7.39 14.10
N LEU A 183 12.13 -6.37 14.50
CA LEU A 183 12.44 -5.67 15.74
C LEU A 183 12.12 -6.54 16.97
N SER A 184 13.15 -6.88 17.73
CA SER A 184 12.98 -7.52 19.02
C SER A 184 12.34 -6.53 20.00
N THR A 185 11.18 -6.87 20.54
CA THR A 185 10.51 -6.07 21.57
C THR A 185 10.78 -6.66 22.94
N THR A 186 11.10 -5.80 23.90
CA THR A 186 11.30 -6.13 25.32
C THR A 186 10.33 -5.31 26.20
N ASN A 187 10.28 -5.62 27.47
CA ASN A 187 9.58 -4.75 28.42
C ASN A 187 10.50 -3.58 28.76
N VAL A 188 10.09 -2.37 28.39
CA VAL A 188 10.83 -1.12 28.56
C VAL A 188 10.11 -0.25 29.58
N SER A 189 10.85 0.24 30.59
CA SER A 189 10.37 1.19 31.57
C SER A 189 10.53 2.61 31.00
N LEU A 190 9.45 3.24 30.60
CA LEU A 190 9.50 4.63 30.08
C LEU A 190 10.03 5.63 31.11
N ASN A 191 9.80 5.38 32.38
CA ASN A 191 10.31 6.21 33.47
C ASN A 191 11.85 6.24 33.48
N GLU A 192 12.46 5.06 33.40
CA GLU A 192 13.93 4.93 33.40
C GLU A 192 14.53 5.55 32.13
N GLU A 193 13.91 5.33 30.96
CA GLU A 193 14.41 5.88 29.70
C GLU A 193 14.32 7.41 29.65
N VAL A 194 13.23 8.00 30.18
CA VAL A 194 13.09 9.47 30.27
C VAL A 194 14.13 10.08 31.19
N VAL A 195 14.35 9.49 32.37
CA VAL A 195 15.37 9.97 33.31
C VAL A 195 16.76 9.90 32.69
N SER A 196 17.10 8.75 32.12
CA SER A 196 18.41 8.55 31.46
C SER A 196 18.64 9.54 30.30
N CYS A 197 17.62 9.81 29.51
CA CYS A 197 17.70 10.76 28.40
C CYS A 197 17.87 12.20 28.90
N VAL A 198 17.10 12.61 29.91
CA VAL A 198 17.23 13.95 30.50
C VAL A 198 18.60 14.16 31.11
N ASP A 199 19.14 13.17 31.84
CA ASP A 199 20.50 13.24 32.42
C ASP A 199 21.56 13.39 31.32
N MET A 200 21.42 12.66 30.20
CA MET A 200 22.31 12.77 29.05
C MET A 200 22.27 14.16 28.40
N LEU A 201 21.09 14.76 28.32
CA LEU A 201 20.90 16.08 27.69
C LEU A 201 21.15 17.28 28.60
N GLN A 202 21.39 17.05 29.89
CA GLN A 202 21.59 18.11 30.86
C GLN A 202 22.70 19.10 30.43
N MET A 203 23.88 18.59 30.04
CA MET A 203 25.00 19.40 29.57
C MET A 203 24.69 20.18 28.29
N ASN A 204 23.86 19.59 27.39
CA ASN A 204 23.44 20.26 26.16
C ASN A 204 22.46 21.40 26.47
N ALA A 205 21.51 21.17 27.37
CA ALA A 205 20.57 22.17 27.84
C ALA A 205 21.28 23.35 28.50
N GLU A 206 22.26 23.10 29.40
CA GLU A 206 23.09 24.11 30.06
C GLU A 206 23.83 25.00 29.06
N LYS A 207 24.42 24.42 28.00
CA LYS A 207 25.10 25.20 26.94
C LYS A 207 24.16 26.18 26.22
N HIS A 208 22.87 25.84 26.15
CA HIS A 208 21.85 26.69 25.55
C HIS A 208 21.12 27.58 26.56
N ASN A 209 21.51 27.57 27.84
CA ASN A 209 20.84 28.24 28.98
C ASN A 209 19.38 27.79 29.14
N ILE A 210 19.12 26.48 28.97
CA ILE A 210 17.80 25.87 29.11
C ILE A 210 17.81 24.97 30.35
N THR A 211 16.70 25.00 31.10
CA THR A 211 16.48 24.09 32.22
C THR A 211 15.65 22.90 31.72
N ILE A 212 16.20 21.68 31.80
CA ILE A 212 15.45 20.45 31.50
C ILE A 212 15.17 19.70 32.80
N ALA A 213 13.93 19.21 32.96
CA ALA A 213 13.50 18.47 34.16
C ALA A 213 12.55 17.33 33.79
N THR A 214 12.54 16.31 34.65
CA THR A 214 11.57 15.22 34.57
C THR A 214 10.41 15.49 35.53
N ASP A 215 9.19 15.20 35.06
CA ASP A 215 7.96 15.17 35.86
C ASP A 215 7.32 13.80 35.77
N ILE A 216 7.80 12.87 36.59
CA ILE A 216 7.31 11.48 36.62
C ILE A 216 6.21 11.38 37.66
N ILE A 217 4.97 11.39 37.19
CA ILE A 217 3.78 11.39 38.03
C ILE A 217 3.47 9.98 38.56
N GLU A 218 3.70 8.95 37.72
CA GLU A 218 3.37 7.57 38.09
C GLU A 218 4.57 6.63 37.97
N LYS A 219 4.63 5.65 38.88
CA LYS A 219 5.62 4.58 38.85
C LYS A 219 5.12 3.44 37.94
N ASP A 220 6.07 2.69 37.37
CA ASP A 220 5.81 1.47 36.59
C ASP A 220 5.08 1.68 35.26
N CYS A 221 5.48 2.64 34.47
CA CYS A 221 5.05 2.80 33.09
C CYS A 221 5.87 1.88 32.17
N ILE A 222 5.52 0.59 32.11
CA ILE A 222 6.22 -0.41 31.29
C ILE A 222 5.43 -0.64 30.01
N ILE A 223 6.14 -0.60 28.87
CA ILE A 223 5.59 -0.91 27.55
C ILE A 223 6.38 -2.04 26.89
N LYS A 224 5.77 -2.74 25.94
CA LYS A 224 6.46 -3.72 25.09
C LYS A 224 6.92 -3.03 23.82
N ALA A 225 8.21 -2.74 23.72
CA ALA A 225 8.79 -1.99 22.61
C ALA A 225 10.26 -2.37 22.36
N ASN A 226 10.83 -1.85 21.28
CA ASN A 226 12.28 -1.84 21.10
C ASN A 226 12.87 -0.67 21.90
N GLN A 227 13.78 -0.97 22.80
CA GLN A 227 14.35 0.00 23.73
C GLN A 227 15.12 1.13 23.02
N GLU A 228 15.94 0.77 22.02
CA GLU A 228 16.75 1.74 21.25
C GLU A 228 15.86 2.75 20.53
N MET A 229 14.78 2.30 19.91
CA MET A 229 13.82 3.18 19.23
C MET A 229 13.09 4.11 20.20
N ILE A 230 12.73 3.62 21.39
CA ILE A 230 12.10 4.46 22.41
C ILE A 230 13.07 5.53 22.91
N GLN A 231 14.32 5.16 23.16
CA GLN A 231 15.37 6.13 23.52
C GLN A 231 15.56 7.19 22.46
N GLU A 232 15.58 6.79 21.19
CA GLU A 232 15.69 7.71 20.06
C GLU A 232 14.51 8.69 19.98
N VAL A 233 13.27 8.21 20.16
CA VAL A 233 12.07 9.06 20.19
C VAL A 233 12.17 10.10 21.32
N ILE A 234 12.52 9.66 22.53
CA ILE A 234 12.66 10.55 23.69
C ILE A 234 13.77 11.60 23.45
N TYR A 235 14.92 11.13 22.95
CA TYR A 235 16.05 11.99 22.64
C TYR A 235 15.68 13.07 21.61
N ASN A 236 15.08 12.68 20.50
CA ASN A 236 14.69 13.59 19.42
C ASN A 236 13.68 14.64 19.87
N LEU A 237 12.71 14.26 20.70
CA LEU A 237 11.74 15.19 21.26
C LEU A 237 12.40 16.18 22.22
N CYS A 238 13.25 15.70 23.12
CA CYS A 238 13.93 16.54 24.10
C CYS A 238 14.98 17.45 23.44
N ASP A 239 15.77 16.96 22.48
CA ASP A 239 16.76 17.77 21.76
C ASP A 239 16.08 18.87 20.93
N ASN A 240 14.96 18.56 20.29
CA ASN A 240 14.16 19.58 19.60
C ASN A 240 13.63 20.64 20.57
N ALA A 241 13.11 20.22 21.74
CA ALA A 241 12.60 21.13 22.75
C ALA A 241 13.70 22.05 23.32
N ILE A 242 14.95 21.56 23.40
CA ILE A 242 16.12 22.40 23.79
C ILE A 242 16.50 23.33 22.65
N ARG A 243 16.62 22.83 21.42
CA ARG A 243 17.12 23.56 20.25
C ARG A 243 16.21 24.74 19.85
N TYR A 244 14.89 24.52 19.92
CA TYR A 244 13.89 25.51 19.52
C TYR A 244 13.30 26.28 20.70
N ASN A 245 13.98 26.22 21.84
CA ASN A 245 13.61 27.02 23.04
C ASN A 245 14.12 28.44 22.95
N LYS A 246 13.58 29.30 23.82
CA LYS A 246 14.09 30.65 24.09
C LYS A 246 15.17 30.61 25.16
N PRO A 247 16.08 31.60 25.23
CA PRO A 247 17.04 31.72 26.35
C PRO A 247 16.33 31.71 27.70
N GLU A 248 16.89 31.00 28.68
CA GLU A 248 16.32 30.80 30.02
C GLU A 248 14.97 30.06 30.03
N GLY A 249 14.67 29.31 28.95
CA GLY A 249 13.46 28.52 28.84
C GLY A 249 13.55 27.20 29.58
N HIS A 250 12.44 26.47 29.55
CA HIS A 250 12.27 25.21 30.28
C HIS A 250 11.77 24.10 29.35
N VAL A 251 12.21 22.88 29.64
CA VAL A 251 11.73 21.67 29.02
C VAL A 251 11.30 20.67 30.11
N TRP A 252 10.11 20.10 29.99
CA TRP A 252 9.59 19.11 30.92
C TRP A 252 9.32 17.80 30.16
N ALA A 253 9.96 16.73 30.58
CA ALA A 253 9.68 15.40 30.09
C ALA A 253 8.89 14.60 31.15
N SER A 254 7.68 14.20 30.83
CA SER A 254 6.75 13.55 31.76
C SER A 254 6.22 12.23 31.23
N VAL A 255 5.97 11.30 32.15
CA VAL A 255 5.34 10.01 31.87
C VAL A 255 4.19 9.83 32.87
N PHE A 256 3.00 9.54 32.36
CA PHE A 256 1.82 9.33 33.19
C PHE A 256 0.81 8.41 32.49
N LYS A 257 -0.10 7.85 33.26
CA LYS A 257 -1.23 7.05 32.74
C LYS A 257 -2.46 7.93 32.58
N LYS A 258 -3.12 7.77 31.45
CA LYS A 258 -4.41 8.40 31.18
C LYS A 258 -5.33 7.36 30.55
N ASP A 259 -6.41 7.04 31.24
CA ASP A 259 -7.30 5.93 30.89
C ASP A 259 -6.48 4.62 30.78
N ASP A 260 -6.58 3.90 29.68
CA ASP A 260 -5.80 2.67 29.42
C ASP A 260 -4.46 2.91 28.68
N ASN A 261 -4.05 4.17 28.51
CA ASN A 261 -2.85 4.52 27.77
C ASN A 261 -1.74 5.06 28.68
N ILE A 262 -0.50 4.75 28.35
CA ILE A 262 0.68 5.42 28.92
C ILE A 262 1.05 6.57 27.98
N ILE A 263 1.14 7.76 28.55
CA ILE A 263 1.46 9.00 27.82
C ILE A 263 2.89 9.40 28.16
N LEU A 264 3.73 9.52 27.11
CA LEU A 264 5.00 10.23 27.13
C LEU A 264 4.75 11.64 26.60
N GLN A 265 5.09 12.64 27.37
CA GLN A 265 4.92 14.05 27.00
C GLN A 265 6.22 14.82 27.19
N VAL A 266 6.65 15.51 26.15
CA VAL A 266 7.72 16.54 26.23
C VAL A 266 7.05 17.88 25.97
N LYS A 267 7.23 18.80 26.91
CA LYS A 267 6.67 20.16 26.86
C LYS A 267 7.81 21.17 26.97
N ASP A 268 7.76 22.19 26.14
CA ASP A 268 8.66 23.33 26.18
C ASP A 268 7.87 24.64 26.25
N ASP A 269 8.57 25.73 26.63
CA ASP A 269 8.06 27.08 26.61
C ASP A 269 8.76 27.97 25.57
N GLY A 270 9.27 27.31 24.49
CA GLY A 270 10.04 27.93 23.42
C GLY A 270 9.23 28.77 22.44
N ILE A 271 9.72 28.80 21.19
CA ILE A 271 9.13 29.63 20.11
C ILE A 271 7.78 29.11 19.59
N GLY A 272 7.41 27.89 19.92
CA GLY A 272 6.19 27.24 19.43
C GLY A 272 6.25 26.87 17.94
N ILE A 273 5.16 26.29 17.45
CA ILE A 273 5.00 25.85 16.05
C ILE A 273 3.82 26.63 15.45
N PRO A 274 3.99 27.31 14.29
CA PRO A 274 2.89 27.97 13.60
C PRO A 274 1.77 27.00 13.25
N GLU A 275 0.51 27.44 13.28
CA GLU A 275 -0.65 26.58 13.00
C GLU A 275 -0.59 25.93 11.60
N ASP A 276 -0.09 26.66 10.61
CA ASP A 276 0.04 26.18 9.23
C ASP A 276 1.04 25.03 9.10
N ASP A 277 2.01 24.94 10.01
CA ASP A 277 3.08 23.95 10.00
C ASP A 277 2.72 22.68 10.80
N LEU A 278 1.72 22.73 11.69
CA LEU A 278 1.35 21.61 12.58
C LEU A 278 1.05 20.30 11.83
N ASN A 279 0.46 20.40 10.64
CA ASN A 279 0.16 19.21 9.80
C ASN A 279 1.39 18.64 9.11
N ARG A 280 2.50 19.36 9.10
CA ARG A 280 3.72 19.06 8.33
C ARG A 280 4.93 18.69 9.20
N ILE A 281 4.84 18.88 10.52
CA ILE A 281 5.95 18.59 11.45
C ILE A 281 6.41 17.13 11.45
N PHE A 282 5.57 16.21 10.96
CA PHE A 282 5.92 14.80 10.78
C PHE A 282 6.40 14.47 9.36
N GLU A 283 6.47 15.47 8.46
CA GLU A 283 7.07 15.26 7.14
C GLU A 283 8.60 15.17 7.29
N ARG A 284 9.20 14.19 6.59
CA ARG A 284 10.65 13.96 6.64
C ARG A 284 11.41 15.21 6.15
N PHE A 285 12.36 15.72 6.95
CA PHE A 285 13.17 16.90 6.64
C PHE A 285 12.37 18.21 6.42
N TYR A 286 11.16 18.31 6.98
CA TYR A 286 10.46 19.58 7.07
C TYR A 286 11.03 20.41 8.23
N ARG A 287 11.38 21.68 7.96
CA ARG A 287 11.91 22.64 8.93
C ARG A 287 11.29 24.00 8.74
#